data_ae6640e249a9cd109879456f6cfe324c
#
_entry.id   ae6640e249a9cd109879456f6cfe324c
#
_cell.length_a   1.000
_cell.length_b   1.000
_cell.length_c   1.000
_cell.angle_alpha   90.00
_cell.angle_beta   90.00
_cell.angle_gamma   90.00
#
_symmetry.space_group_name_H-M   'P 1'
#
loop_
_entity.id
_entity.type
_entity.pdbx_description
1 polymer ?
#
loop_
_entity_poly.entity_id
_entity_poly.type
_entity_poly.pdbx_seq_one_letter_code
_entity_poly.pdbx_strand_id
1 'polypeptide(L)'
;MTQYTTQMDAARQGIITPQMEIVAEKEHFDVEELRELIAKGQVIIPCNKNHKSISPSGVGAKLTTKINVNLGVSRDWKDVDMEYEKVHSAVEMGAEAIMDLSSYGDTRSFRRKLTSECPAMIGTVPIYDAVVYYHKALGKITSEEWIDIVRMHAEDGVDFMTIHCGMNRATAARFKQNKRLMNIVSRGGSIMFAWMEMTGKENPFYEHFDEILDICREYDITLSLGDACRPGCIADATDTAQIEELITLGELTKRAWEKDVQVMIEGPGHMPLNQIAANMEIQKTLCHGAPFYVLGPLVTDIAPGYDHITSAIGGAIAAYSGAAFLCYVTPAEHLRLPNAADVKEGIIAAKIAAHAADIAKGVPGAAEWDYKMSEARKRLDWEEMFKLSMDPEKARRYRAEAKPEKEDTCSMCGNFCAVKNTNRILDGEIVTIFDE
;
A
#
# COMPACT_ATOMS: atom_id res chain seq x y z
N MET A 1 29.13 14.33 10.67
CA MET A 1 27.86 15.05 10.48
C MET A 1 27.36 14.64 9.10
N THR A 2 26.14 14.11 8.99
CA THR A 2 25.53 13.82 7.70
C THR A 2 25.42 15.10 6.91
N GLN A 3 25.85 15.09 5.66
CA GLN A 3 25.90 16.26 4.78
C GLN A 3 24.51 16.66 4.25
N TYR A 4 23.46 15.89 4.54
CA TYR A 4 22.08 16.05 4.07
C TYR A 4 21.07 15.80 5.19
N THR A 5 19.83 16.26 5.01
CA THR A 5 18.75 16.13 5.99
C THR A 5 17.75 15.01 5.64
N THR A 6 17.43 14.82 4.37
CA THR A 6 16.44 13.80 3.89
C THR A 6 17.00 13.07 2.68
N GLN A 7 16.35 11.95 2.29
CA GLN A 7 16.69 11.23 1.05
C GLN A 7 16.56 12.15 -0.18
N MET A 8 15.53 13.00 -0.23
CA MET A 8 15.34 13.95 -1.33
C MET A 8 16.42 15.03 -1.34
N ASP A 9 16.80 15.56 -0.18
CA ASP A 9 17.90 16.54 -0.04
C ASP A 9 19.23 15.94 -0.53
N ALA A 10 19.56 14.71 -0.11
CA ALA A 10 20.72 13.98 -0.59
C ALA A 10 20.71 13.83 -2.12
N ALA A 11 19.57 13.35 -2.66
CA ALA A 11 19.42 13.13 -4.09
C ALA A 11 19.62 14.41 -4.91
N ARG A 12 19.09 15.54 -4.45
CA ARG A 12 19.25 16.86 -5.08
C ARG A 12 20.67 17.39 -5.02
N GLN A 13 21.41 17.04 -3.97
CA GLN A 13 22.85 17.35 -3.86
C GLN A 13 23.75 16.40 -4.68
N GLY A 14 23.18 15.42 -5.39
CA GLY A 14 23.94 14.42 -6.12
C GLY A 14 24.57 13.34 -5.23
N ILE A 15 24.08 13.19 -3.99
CA ILE A 15 24.59 12.21 -3.02
C ILE A 15 23.75 10.92 -3.12
N ILE A 16 24.43 9.80 -3.33
CA ILE A 16 23.84 8.46 -3.19
C ILE A 16 23.95 8.06 -1.73
N THR A 17 22.81 7.73 -1.12
CA THR A 17 22.74 7.26 0.26
C THR A 17 22.82 5.74 0.34
N PRO A 18 23.20 5.16 1.50
CA PRO A 18 23.13 3.70 1.68
C PRO A 18 21.75 3.12 1.44
N GLN A 19 20.67 3.87 1.70
CA GLN A 19 19.31 3.47 1.43
C GLN A 19 19.03 3.37 -0.07
N MET A 20 19.54 4.30 -0.86
CA MET A 20 19.43 4.25 -2.34
C MET A 20 20.17 3.04 -2.92
N GLU A 21 21.38 2.73 -2.40
CA GLU A 21 22.14 1.55 -2.83
C GLU A 21 21.35 0.24 -2.55
N ILE A 22 20.78 0.10 -1.34
CA ILE A 22 19.98 -1.07 -0.97
C ILE A 22 18.74 -1.21 -1.86
N VAL A 23 18.04 -0.09 -2.13
CA VAL A 23 16.86 -0.11 -2.99
C VAL A 23 17.22 -0.44 -4.42
N ALA A 24 18.28 0.14 -4.97
CA ALA A 24 18.77 -0.14 -6.32
C ALA A 24 19.14 -1.62 -6.50
N GLU A 25 19.80 -2.23 -5.51
CA GLU A 25 20.13 -3.65 -5.51
C GLU A 25 18.86 -4.54 -5.51
N LYS A 26 17.90 -4.24 -4.61
CA LYS A 26 16.63 -4.99 -4.51
C LYS A 26 15.79 -4.92 -5.78
N GLU A 27 15.79 -3.76 -6.43
CA GLU A 27 14.98 -3.49 -7.63
C GLU A 27 15.72 -3.84 -8.93
N HIS A 28 16.98 -4.29 -8.87
CA HIS A 28 17.84 -4.47 -10.03
C HIS A 28 17.86 -3.23 -10.93
N PHE A 29 17.97 -2.07 -10.31
CA PHE A 29 17.82 -0.77 -10.93
C PHE A 29 19.10 0.07 -10.85
N ASP A 30 19.34 0.94 -11.84
CA ASP A 30 20.50 1.84 -11.80
C ASP A 30 20.39 2.86 -10.67
N VAL A 31 21.41 2.96 -9.83
CA VAL A 31 21.37 3.79 -8.60
C VAL A 31 21.39 5.29 -8.93
N GLU A 32 22.03 5.71 -10.02
CA GLU A 32 22.03 7.12 -10.44
C GLU A 32 20.65 7.50 -11.00
N GLU A 33 20.04 6.65 -11.80
CA GLU A 33 18.66 6.86 -12.25
C GLU A 33 17.68 6.91 -11.08
N LEU A 34 17.86 6.02 -10.08
CA LEU A 34 17.06 6.03 -8.84
C LEU A 34 17.21 7.36 -8.11
N ARG A 35 18.43 7.84 -7.91
CA ARG A 35 18.73 9.13 -7.29
C ARG A 35 18.03 10.29 -8.03
N GLU A 36 18.08 10.28 -9.37
CA GLU A 36 17.40 11.32 -10.16
C GLU A 36 15.88 11.30 -10.01
N LEU A 37 15.27 10.10 -9.93
CA LEU A 37 13.83 9.97 -9.70
C LEU A 37 13.42 10.46 -8.30
N ILE A 38 14.26 10.23 -7.28
CA ILE A 38 14.06 10.75 -5.92
C ILE A 38 14.20 12.27 -5.91
N ALA A 39 15.22 12.82 -6.55
CA ALA A 39 15.41 14.28 -6.65
C ALA A 39 14.21 14.99 -7.30
N LYS A 40 13.53 14.33 -8.24
CA LYS A 40 12.31 14.80 -8.91
C LYS A 40 11.02 14.53 -8.12
N GLY A 41 11.08 13.77 -7.02
CA GLY A 41 9.92 13.37 -6.21
C GLY A 41 9.06 12.27 -6.85
N GLN A 42 9.55 11.58 -7.88
CA GLN A 42 8.86 10.50 -8.59
C GLN A 42 9.07 9.13 -7.95
N VAL A 43 10.07 9.01 -7.09
CA VAL A 43 10.34 7.88 -6.20
C VAL A 43 10.59 8.39 -4.80
N ILE A 44 10.15 7.65 -3.81
CA ILE A 44 10.39 7.89 -2.39
C ILE A 44 11.01 6.66 -1.74
N ILE A 45 11.79 6.89 -0.70
CA ILE A 45 12.31 5.84 0.20
C ILE A 45 11.89 6.24 1.62
N PRO A 46 10.71 5.79 2.10
CA PRO A 46 10.30 6.05 3.48
C PRO A 46 11.25 5.36 4.45
N CYS A 47 11.99 6.15 5.23
CA CYS A 47 13.02 5.63 6.12
C CYS A 47 13.36 6.64 7.21
N ASN A 48 12.66 6.59 8.34
CA ASN A 48 12.90 7.47 9.48
C ASN A 48 14.27 7.19 10.10
N LYS A 49 14.99 8.24 10.48
CA LYS A 49 16.29 8.16 11.15
C LYS A 49 16.27 7.33 12.45
N ASN A 50 15.11 7.23 13.10
CA ASN A 50 14.93 6.49 14.34
C ASN A 50 14.55 5.03 14.15
N HIS A 51 14.11 4.62 12.95
CA HIS A 51 13.79 3.23 12.63
C HIS A 51 15.08 2.46 12.28
N LYS A 52 15.62 1.71 13.23
CA LYS A 52 16.93 1.05 13.08
C LYS A 52 16.89 -0.33 12.44
N SER A 53 15.76 -1.02 12.52
CA SER A 53 15.56 -2.36 11.94
C SER A 53 15.12 -2.35 10.48
N ILE A 54 14.83 -1.20 9.91
CA ILE A 54 14.28 -1.09 8.56
C ILE A 54 15.21 -1.68 7.49
N SER A 55 14.61 -2.40 6.54
CA SER A 55 15.20 -2.79 5.28
C SER A 55 14.57 -1.91 4.18
N PRO A 56 15.22 -0.80 3.77
CA PRO A 56 14.62 0.20 2.91
C PRO A 56 13.99 -0.36 1.64
N SER A 57 12.84 0.19 1.25
CA SER A 57 12.16 -0.10 -0.01
C SER A 57 11.80 1.19 -0.72
N GLY A 58 11.91 1.20 -2.05
CA GLY A 58 11.52 2.33 -2.87
C GLY A 58 10.08 2.20 -3.35
N VAL A 59 9.35 3.31 -3.42
CA VAL A 59 7.99 3.37 -3.95
C VAL A 59 7.94 4.44 -5.04
N GLY A 60 7.55 4.10 -6.25
CA GLY A 60 7.45 5.09 -7.31
C GLY A 60 7.67 4.56 -8.72
N ALA A 61 8.00 5.50 -9.60
CA ALA A 61 8.15 5.26 -11.04
C ALA A 61 9.23 4.22 -11.35
N LYS A 62 8.93 3.32 -12.27
CA LYS A 62 9.83 2.27 -12.81
C LYS A 62 10.22 1.15 -11.84
N LEU A 63 9.86 1.24 -10.56
CA LEU A 63 10.08 0.20 -9.57
C LEU A 63 8.95 -0.83 -9.56
N THR A 64 9.18 -1.96 -8.90
CA THR A 64 8.11 -2.93 -8.62
C THR A 64 6.98 -2.27 -7.84
N THR A 65 5.74 -2.68 -8.07
CA THR A 65 4.58 -2.21 -7.31
C THR A 65 4.61 -2.78 -5.91
N LYS A 66 4.60 -1.91 -4.90
CA LYS A 66 4.64 -2.29 -3.47
C LYS A 66 3.25 -2.51 -2.90
N ILE A 67 3.16 -3.28 -1.83
CA ILE A 67 1.92 -3.47 -1.08
C ILE A 67 2.08 -3.00 0.37
N ASN A 68 0.99 -2.44 0.89
CA ASN A 68 0.86 -2.06 2.29
C ASN A 68 -0.18 -2.92 2.99
N VAL A 69 0.13 -3.38 4.21
CA VAL A 69 -0.73 -4.19 5.05
C VAL A 69 -1.21 -3.37 6.23
N ASN A 70 -2.52 -3.14 6.31
CA ASN A 70 -3.16 -2.46 7.43
C ASN A 70 -3.46 -3.45 8.55
N LEU A 71 -3.17 -3.04 9.78
CA LEU A 71 -3.51 -3.78 11.00
C LEU A 71 -3.71 -2.80 12.16
N GLY A 72 -4.00 -3.30 13.34
CA GLY A 72 -4.10 -2.50 14.54
C GLY A 72 -5.29 -2.86 15.42
N VAL A 73 -5.18 -2.52 16.69
CA VAL A 73 -6.20 -2.77 17.71
C VAL A 73 -7.33 -1.74 17.67
N SER A 74 -8.54 -2.19 18.02
CA SER A 74 -9.70 -1.32 18.18
C SER A 74 -10.32 -1.51 19.57
N ARG A 75 -11.30 -0.67 19.94
CA ARG A 75 -12.03 -0.80 21.21
C ARG A 75 -12.69 -2.17 21.37
N ASP A 76 -13.19 -2.72 20.28
CA ASP A 76 -13.94 -3.99 20.28
C ASP A 76 -13.02 -5.21 20.11
N TRP A 77 -11.77 -5.00 19.68
CA TRP A 77 -10.77 -6.03 19.48
C TRP A 77 -9.40 -5.56 19.95
N LYS A 78 -8.94 -6.09 21.09
CA LYS A 78 -7.80 -5.58 21.85
C LYS A 78 -6.60 -6.54 21.92
N ASP A 79 -6.60 -7.57 21.06
CA ASP A 79 -5.59 -8.61 21.06
C ASP A 79 -4.33 -8.14 20.35
N VAL A 80 -3.39 -7.59 21.12
CA VAL A 80 -2.10 -7.09 20.63
C VAL A 80 -1.20 -8.22 20.15
N ASP A 81 -1.27 -9.40 20.76
CA ASP A 81 -0.44 -10.54 20.38
C ASP A 81 -0.84 -11.04 18.98
N MET A 82 -2.14 -11.10 18.71
CA MET A 82 -2.65 -11.38 17.36
C MET A 82 -2.18 -10.34 16.32
N GLU A 83 -2.11 -9.05 16.68
CA GLU A 83 -1.58 -8.04 15.77
C GLU A 83 -0.10 -8.28 15.45
N TYR A 84 0.72 -8.73 16.43
CA TYR A 84 2.09 -9.13 16.15
C TYR A 84 2.20 -10.38 15.28
N GLU A 85 1.33 -11.38 15.46
CA GLU A 85 1.26 -12.54 14.54
C GLU A 85 0.98 -12.11 13.11
N LYS A 86 0.06 -11.14 12.92
CA LYS A 86 -0.22 -10.57 11.58
C LYS A 86 1.01 -9.85 11.00
N VAL A 87 1.74 -9.08 11.81
CA VAL A 87 2.99 -8.41 11.39
C VAL A 87 4.02 -9.43 10.92
N HIS A 88 4.29 -10.47 11.73
CA HIS A 88 5.24 -11.51 11.35
C HIS A 88 4.84 -12.21 10.05
N SER A 89 3.58 -12.62 9.95
CA SER A 89 3.06 -13.26 8.74
C SER A 89 3.18 -12.33 7.51
N ALA A 90 2.86 -11.04 7.66
CA ALA A 90 2.96 -10.08 6.56
C ALA A 90 4.42 -9.90 6.08
N VAL A 91 5.36 -9.81 7.02
CA VAL A 91 6.80 -9.70 6.69
C VAL A 91 7.32 -10.96 6.03
N GLU A 92 6.98 -12.16 6.54
CA GLU A 92 7.35 -13.44 5.95
C GLU A 92 6.81 -13.60 4.53
N MET A 93 5.62 -13.07 4.26
CA MET A 93 5.01 -13.03 2.93
C MET A 93 5.57 -11.91 2.06
N GLY A 94 6.52 -11.13 2.55
CA GLY A 94 7.22 -10.08 1.82
C GLY A 94 6.39 -8.83 1.58
N ALA A 95 5.54 -8.43 2.53
CA ALA A 95 4.91 -7.11 2.52
C ALA A 95 5.98 -6.03 2.73
N GLU A 96 5.98 -5.01 1.89
CA GLU A 96 6.98 -3.94 1.96
C GLU A 96 6.65 -2.90 3.02
N ALA A 97 5.38 -2.78 3.40
CA ALA A 97 4.94 -1.84 4.43
C ALA A 97 3.85 -2.42 5.34
N ILE A 98 3.90 -1.98 6.59
CA ILE A 98 2.88 -2.24 7.61
C ILE A 98 2.34 -0.89 8.08
N MET A 99 1.03 -0.73 8.06
CA MET A 99 0.38 0.49 8.55
C MET A 99 -0.42 0.20 9.82
N ASP A 100 0.03 0.80 10.93
CA ASP A 100 -0.66 0.73 12.20
C ASP A 100 -1.86 1.69 12.23
N LEU A 101 -3.06 1.13 12.24
CA LEU A 101 -4.32 1.84 12.33
C LEU A 101 -4.95 1.74 13.72
N SER A 102 -4.16 1.43 14.74
CA SER A 102 -4.63 1.31 16.13
C SER A 102 -5.36 2.56 16.58
N SER A 103 -6.53 2.35 17.20
CA SER A 103 -7.41 3.41 17.67
C SER A 103 -7.85 3.19 19.13
N TYR A 104 -7.12 2.37 19.89
CA TYR A 104 -7.42 2.06 21.28
C TYR A 104 -6.17 1.57 22.04
N GLY A 105 -6.10 1.90 23.33
CA GLY A 105 -5.08 1.42 24.25
C GLY A 105 -3.75 2.19 24.17
N ASP A 106 -2.66 1.53 24.50
CA ASP A 106 -1.31 2.08 24.44
C ASP A 106 -0.73 1.92 23.03
N THR A 107 -1.21 2.77 22.11
CA THR A 107 -0.79 2.81 20.71
C THR A 107 0.71 3.14 20.59
N ARG A 108 1.26 3.95 21.50
CA ARG A 108 2.65 4.37 21.45
C ARG A 108 3.63 3.23 21.69
N SER A 109 3.35 2.38 22.69
CA SER A 109 4.19 1.20 22.96
C SER A 109 4.15 0.21 21.79
N PHE A 110 2.99 -0.02 21.20
CA PHE A 110 2.85 -0.87 20.02
C PHE A 110 3.66 -0.32 18.83
N ARG A 111 3.51 0.97 18.51
CA ARG A 111 4.23 1.65 17.43
C ARG A 111 5.75 1.59 17.63
N ARG A 112 6.26 1.90 18.84
CA ARG A 112 7.70 1.83 19.15
C ARG A 112 8.27 0.43 19.00
N LYS A 113 7.50 -0.59 19.35
CA LYS A 113 7.92 -1.97 19.14
C LYS A 113 8.01 -2.29 17.67
N LEU A 114 7.02 -1.88 16.85
CA LEU A 114 7.07 -2.04 15.41
C LEU A 114 8.33 -1.40 14.81
N THR A 115 8.61 -0.14 15.12
CA THR A 115 9.78 0.57 14.58
C THR A 115 11.13 0.09 15.14
N SER A 116 11.13 -0.70 16.21
CA SER A 116 12.35 -1.32 16.75
C SER A 116 12.67 -2.70 16.19
N GLU A 117 11.67 -3.46 15.75
CA GLU A 117 11.81 -4.88 15.42
C GLU A 117 11.45 -5.22 13.96
N CYS A 118 10.52 -4.49 13.34
CA CYS A 118 10.01 -4.79 12.01
C CYS A 118 10.95 -4.28 10.91
N PRO A 119 11.32 -5.08 9.89
CA PRO A 119 12.13 -4.61 8.77
C PRO A 119 11.33 -3.91 7.67
N ALA A 120 10.00 -3.98 7.67
CA ALA A 120 9.14 -3.30 6.71
C ALA A 120 8.99 -1.82 7.05
N MET A 121 8.64 -0.99 6.07
CA MET A 121 8.27 0.41 6.29
C MET A 121 7.07 0.49 7.22
N ILE A 122 7.13 1.34 8.25
CA ILE A 122 6.03 1.52 9.20
C ILE A 122 5.29 2.81 8.90
N GLY A 123 4.00 2.68 8.60
CA GLY A 123 3.08 3.79 8.40
C GLY A 123 2.10 3.98 9.55
N THR A 124 1.62 5.20 9.75
CA THR A 124 0.56 5.51 10.73
C THR A 124 -0.37 6.62 10.26
N VAL A 125 -1.47 6.77 10.98
CA VAL A 125 -2.46 7.84 10.77
C VAL A 125 -2.59 8.66 12.06
N PRO A 126 -1.79 9.72 12.28
CA PRO A 126 -1.71 10.43 13.55
C PRO A 126 -3.05 10.93 14.09
N ILE A 127 -4.00 11.28 13.21
CA ILE A 127 -5.33 11.75 13.61
C ILE A 127 -6.09 10.74 14.48
N TYR A 128 -5.86 9.43 14.31
CA TYR A 128 -6.51 8.40 15.14
C TYR A 128 -5.99 8.45 16.56
N ASP A 129 -4.68 8.63 16.70
CA ASP A 129 -4.01 8.64 18.00
C ASP A 129 -4.32 9.88 18.82
N ALA A 130 -4.50 11.04 18.19
CA ALA A 130 -4.86 12.28 18.90
C ALA A 130 -6.15 12.13 19.69
N VAL A 131 -7.17 11.48 19.13
CA VAL A 131 -8.45 11.24 19.81
C VAL A 131 -8.28 10.28 21.00
N VAL A 132 -7.42 9.27 20.83
CA VAL A 132 -7.12 8.27 21.87
C VAL A 132 -6.25 8.87 22.99
N TYR A 133 -5.20 9.58 22.62
CA TYR A 133 -4.19 10.08 23.55
C TYR A 133 -4.72 11.19 24.48
N TYR A 134 -5.41 12.18 23.90
CA TYR A 134 -5.88 13.31 24.70
C TYR A 134 -7.13 13.05 25.52
N HIS A 135 -7.90 12.01 25.23
CA HIS A 135 -9.17 11.68 25.92
C HIS A 135 -10.13 12.88 26.04
N LYS A 136 -10.12 13.77 25.03
CA LYS A 136 -10.97 14.98 24.98
C LYS A 136 -12.13 14.78 24.01
N ALA A 137 -13.20 15.57 24.20
CA ALA A 137 -14.19 15.74 23.15
C ALA A 137 -13.54 16.31 21.90
N LEU A 138 -13.89 15.82 20.72
CA LEU A 138 -13.23 16.12 19.45
C LEU A 138 -13.04 17.65 19.23
N GLY A 139 -14.09 18.45 19.40
CA GLY A 139 -14.01 19.91 19.23
C GLY A 139 -13.21 20.66 20.33
N LYS A 140 -12.62 19.94 21.30
CA LYS A 140 -11.74 20.49 22.34
C LYS A 140 -10.27 20.20 22.12
N ILE A 141 -9.94 19.41 21.11
CA ILE A 141 -8.54 19.20 20.68
C ILE A 141 -8.09 20.49 19.98
N THR A 142 -6.96 21.04 20.39
CA THR A 142 -6.43 22.30 19.84
C THR A 142 -5.63 22.05 18.56
N SER A 143 -5.35 23.09 17.79
CA SER A 143 -4.50 22.99 16.59
C SER A 143 -3.09 22.50 16.93
N GLU A 144 -2.52 23.00 18.03
CA GLU A 144 -1.23 22.60 18.54
C GLU A 144 -1.19 21.12 18.90
N GLU A 145 -2.22 20.61 19.57
CA GLU A 145 -2.32 19.19 19.93
C GLU A 145 -2.39 18.26 18.71
N TRP A 146 -2.99 18.71 17.60
CA TRP A 146 -2.93 17.96 16.33
C TRP A 146 -1.51 17.87 15.76
N ILE A 147 -0.71 18.92 15.91
CA ILE A 147 0.68 18.93 15.42
C ILE A 147 1.61 18.17 16.38
N ASP A 148 1.39 18.26 17.69
CA ASP A 148 2.16 17.51 18.70
C ASP A 148 2.06 15.99 18.49
N ILE A 149 0.88 15.48 18.10
CA ILE A 149 0.73 14.05 17.77
C ILE A 149 1.58 13.67 16.54
N VAL A 150 1.65 14.51 15.51
CA VAL A 150 2.52 14.27 14.35
C VAL A 150 3.99 14.16 14.79
N ARG A 151 4.44 15.07 15.66
CA ARG A 151 5.80 15.03 16.22
C ARG A 151 6.05 13.77 17.04
N MET A 152 5.09 13.34 17.85
CA MET A 152 5.21 12.12 18.65
C MET A 152 5.40 10.87 17.79
N HIS A 153 4.66 10.75 16.68
CA HIS A 153 4.83 9.66 15.72
C HIS A 153 6.21 9.70 15.04
N ALA A 154 6.67 10.90 14.72
CA ALA A 154 8.00 11.12 14.15
C ALA A 154 9.13 10.63 15.06
N GLU A 155 9.07 11.03 16.35
CA GLU A 155 10.01 10.59 17.39
C GLU A 155 10.02 9.09 17.59
N ASP A 156 8.86 8.44 17.49
CA ASP A 156 8.68 7.01 17.66
C ASP A 156 9.21 6.17 16.48
N GLY A 157 9.74 6.81 15.42
CA GLY A 157 10.43 6.15 14.33
C GLY A 157 9.57 5.74 13.13
N VAL A 158 8.36 6.31 12.99
CA VAL A 158 7.46 6.03 11.87
C VAL A 158 8.05 6.54 10.56
N ASP A 159 8.02 5.73 9.48
CA ASP A 159 8.65 6.05 8.20
C ASP A 159 7.77 6.90 7.30
N PHE A 160 6.46 6.71 7.37
CA PHE A 160 5.49 7.55 6.65
C PHE A 160 4.23 7.78 7.46
N MET A 161 3.62 8.94 7.28
CA MET A 161 2.40 9.31 7.99
C MET A 161 1.31 9.77 7.03
N THR A 162 0.10 9.25 7.20
CA THR A 162 -1.08 9.73 6.48
C THR A 162 -1.64 10.97 7.16
N ILE A 163 -1.59 12.08 6.44
CA ILE A 163 -2.06 13.39 6.89
C ILE A 163 -3.17 13.89 5.96
N HIS A 164 -4.39 14.02 6.49
CA HIS A 164 -5.57 14.44 5.72
C HIS A 164 -5.62 15.97 5.54
N CYS A 165 -4.56 16.56 5.01
CA CYS A 165 -4.43 18.00 4.81
C CYS A 165 -5.21 18.54 3.60
N GLY A 166 -5.65 17.70 2.68
CA GLY A 166 -6.46 18.10 1.52
C GLY A 166 -7.90 18.46 1.88
N MET A 167 -8.41 17.99 3.02
CA MET A 167 -9.70 18.37 3.57
C MET A 167 -9.63 19.75 4.23
N ASN A 168 -9.61 20.81 3.43
CA ASN A 168 -9.68 22.20 3.88
C ASN A 168 -11.12 22.74 3.79
N ARG A 169 -11.34 23.99 4.15
CA ARG A 169 -12.70 24.60 4.10
C ARG A 169 -13.27 24.66 2.69
N ALA A 170 -12.45 24.82 1.65
CA ALA A 170 -12.92 24.82 0.26
C ALA A 170 -13.38 23.41 -0.14
N THR A 171 -12.59 22.39 0.14
CA THR A 171 -12.95 20.97 -0.09
C THR A 171 -14.21 20.59 0.71
N ALA A 172 -14.31 21.00 1.98
CA ALA A 172 -15.49 20.77 2.80
C ALA A 172 -16.74 21.43 2.24
N ALA A 173 -16.63 22.67 1.73
CA ALA A 173 -17.74 23.36 1.07
C ALA A 173 -18.17 22.66 -0.22
N ARG A 174 -17.21 22.20 -1.02
CA ARG A 174 -17.46 21.42 -2.25
C ARG A 174 -18.15 20.10 -1.92
N PHE A 175 -17.65 19.37 -0.92
CA PHE A 175 -18.27 18.13 -0.43
C PHE A 175 -19.73 18.33 -0.02
N LYS A 176 -20.05 19.37 0.75
CA LYS A 176 -21.43 19.67 1.18
C LYS A 176 -22.39 19.94 0.02
N GLN A 177 -21.89 20.52 -1.07
CA GLN A 177 -22.67 20.77 -2.29
C GLN A 177 -22.85 19.51 -3.12
N ASN A 178 -21.93 18.57 -3.04
CA ASN A 178 -21.91 17.35 -3.79
C ASN A 178 -22.64 16.24 -3.01
N LYS A 179 -23.85 15.92 -3.42
CA LYS A 179 -24.69 14.93 -2.73
C LYS A 179 -24.20 13.51 -2.96
N ARG A 180 -23.17 13.10 -2.23
CA ARG A 180 -22.65 11.73 -2.24
C ARG A 180 -23.64 10.74 -1.64
N LEU A 181 -23.61 9.51 -2.16
CA LEU A 181 -24.38 8.39 -1.61
C LEU A 181 -23.79 7.93 -0.27
N MET A 182 -22.45 7.75 -0.20
CA MET A 182 -21.74 7.22 0.98
C MET A 182 -21.09 8.30 1.86
N ASN A 183 -21.22 9.56 1.52
CA ASN A 183 -20.58 10.68 2.25
C ASN A 183 -19.03 10.53 2.32
N ILE A 184 -18.44 10.80 3.51
CA ILE A 184 -16.99 10.62 3.77
C ILE A 184 -16.79 9.27 4.44
N VAL A 185 -16.10 8.36 3.77
CA VAL A 185 -15.80 7.01 4.29
C VAL A 185 -14.38 6.90 4.86
N SER A 186 -13.52 7.88 4.58
CA SER A 186 -12.22 7.98 5.22
C SER A 186 -12.38 8.28 6.70
N ARG A 187 -11.91 7.40 7.57
CA ARG A 187 -11.99 7.57 9.03
C ARG A 187 -11.29 8.88 9.46
N GLY A 188 -10.05 9.11 8.99
CA GLY A 188 -9.32 10.33 9.31
C GLY A 188 -9.96 11.56 8.68
N GLY A 189 -10.41 11.47 7.44
CA GLY A 189 -11.14 12.55 6.76
C GLY A 189 -12.41 12.94 7.48
N SER A 190 -13.21 11.97 7.96
CA SER A 190 -14.46 12.25 8.71
C SER A 190 -14.20 12.87 10.08
N ILE A 191 -13.14 12.46 10.78
CA ILE A 191 -12.73 13.06 12.05
C ILE A 191 -12.36 14.52 11.84
N MET A 192 -11.53 14.83 10.85
CA MET A 192 -11.10 16.20 10.56
C MET A 192 -12.27 17.06 10.08
N PHE A 193 -13.11 16.55 9.18
CA PHE A 193 -14.31 17.24 8.73
C PHE A 193 -15.22 17.60 9.93
N ALA A 194 -15.48 16.64 10.83
CA ALA A 194 -16.28 16.87 12.03
C ALA A 194 -15.64 17.92 12.94
N TRP A 195 -14.32 17.88 13.15
CA TRP A 195 -13.62 18.88 13.95
C TRP A 195 -13.77 20.30 13.38
N MET A 196 -13.58 20.43 12.05
CA MET A 196 -13.76 21.72 11.35
C MET A 196 -15.19 22.25 11.48
N GLU A 197 -16.20 21.41 11.35
CA GLU A 197 -17.60 21.80 11.49
C GLU A 197 -17.95 22.20 12.92
N MET A 198 -17.45 21.47 13.92
CA MET A 198 -17.70 21.75 15.34
C MET A 198 -17.01 23.02 15.83
N THR A 199 -15.84 23.32 15.30
CA THR A 199 -15.01 24.45 15.75
C THR A 199 -15.17 25.70 14.88
N GLY A 200 -15.64 25.55 13.65
CA GLY A 200 -15.66 26.62 12.64
C GLY A 200 -14.26 27.02 12.13
N LYS A 201 -13.19 26.32 12.53
CA LYS A 201 -11.80 26.59 12.17
C LYS A 201 -11.39 25.88 10.88
N GLU A 202 -10.24 26.27 10.33
CA GLU A 202 -9.57 25.55 9.24
C GLU A 202 -8.95 24.25 9.76
N ASN A 203 -8.71 23.30 8.86
CA ASN A 203 -7.97 22.08 9.15
C ASN A 203 -6.55 22.40 9.63
N PRO A 204 -6.17 22.03 10.87
CA PRO A 204 -4.83 22.30 11.39
C PRO A 204 -3.69 21.72 10.54
N PHE A 205 -3.91 20.55 9.93
CA PHE A 205 -2.91 19.93 9.07
C PHE A 205 -2.71 20.70 7.74
N TYR A 206 -3.70 21.44 7.29
CA TYR A 206 -3.59 22.34 6.15
C TYR A 206 -3.00 23.70 6.58
N GLU A 207 -3.50 24.29 7.66
CA GLU A 207 -3.11 25.61 8.15
C GLU A 207 -1.64 25.62 8.61
N HIS A 208 -1.22 24.59 9.36
CA HIS A 208 0.14 24.42 9.90
C HIS A 208 0.99 23.45 9.08
N PHE A 209 0.74 23.35 7.77
CA PHE A 209 1.45 22.37 6.92
C PHE A 209 2.96 22.56 6.94
N ASP A 210 3.47 23.79 7.01
CA ASP A 210 4.91 24.07 7.07
C ASP A 210 5.57 23.57 8.36
N GLU A 211 4.86 23.58 9.49
CA GLU A 211 5.33 23.00 10.76
C GLU A 211 5.43 21.46 10.66
N ILE A 212 4.47 20.84 9.98
CA ILE A 212 4.51 19.39 9.69
C ILE A 212 5.70 19.07 8.78
N LEU A 213 5.96 19.88 7.76
CA LEU A 213 7.11 19.70 6.88
C LEU A 213 8.44 19.81 7.63
N ASP A 214 8.56 20.74 8.58
CA ASP A 214 9.75 20.88 9.42
C ASP A 214 9.98 19.64 10.29
N ILE A 215 8.91 19.04 10.86
CA ILE A 215 8.97 17.77 11.57
C ILE A 215 9.44 16.65 10.62
N CYS A 216 8.80 16.53 9.45
CA CYS A 216 9.14 15.48 8.48
C CYS A 216 10.61 15.59 8.02
N ARG A 217 11.10 16.79 7.79
CA ARG A 217 12.50 17.04 7.43
C ARG A 217 13.46 16.65 8.54
N GLU A 218 13.13 16.95 9.80
CA GLU A 218 13.95 16.63 10.97
C GLU A 218 14.18 15.11 11.09
N TYR A 219 13.15 14.29 10.86
CA TYR A 219 13.18 12.84 11.05
C TYR A 219 13.30 12.02 9.75
N ASP A 220 13.32 12.67 8.57
CA ASP A 220 13.29 12.05 7.24
C ASP A 220 12.05 11.17 7.02
N ILE A 221 10.89 11.76 7.27
CA ILE A 221 9.60 11.09 7.14
C ILE A 221 8.99 11.40 5.78
N THR A 222 8.41 10.41 5.16
CA THR A 222 7.58 10.59 3.97
C THR A 222 6.14 10.95 4.36
N LEU A 223 5.59 11.99 3.75
CA LEU A 223 4.17 12.31 3.87
C LEU A 223 3.35 11.47 2.90
N SER A 224 2.35 10.76 3.43
CA SER A 224 1.24 10.22 2.68
C SER A 224 0.09 11.23 2.76
N LEU A 225 -0.13 11.99 1.70
CA LEU A 225 -1.18 13.01 1.66
C LEU A 225 -2.53 12.32 1.50
N GLY A 226 -3.29 12.28 2.60
CA GLY A 226 -4.50 11.46 2.76
C GLY A 226 -5.69 11.95 1.95
N ASP A 227 -6.44 11.02 1.41
CA ASP A 227 -7.64 11.22 0.59
C ASP A 227 -8.93 11.18 1.43
N ALA A 228 -9.23 12.24 2.15
CA ALA A 228 -10.47 12.35 2.94
C ALA A 228 -11.73 12.16 2.09
N CYS A 229 -11.69 12.60 0.84
CA CYS A 229 -12.78 12.51 -0.13
C CYS A 229 -12.69 11.30 -1.06
N ARG A 230 -11.94 10.23 -0.71
CA ARG A 230 -12.00 9.01 -1.52
C ARG A 230 -13.42 8.46 -1.61
N PRO A 231 -13.86 7.92 -2.77
CA PRO A 231 -15.18 7.33 -2.91
C PRO A 231 -15.33 6.04 -2.09
N GLY A 232 -16.46 5.89 -1.40
CA GLY A 232 -16.83 4.71 -0.64
C GLY A 232 -17.79 3.77 -1.36
N CYS A 233 -18.19 4.14 -2.57
CA CYS A 233 -18.96 3.31 -3.50
C CYS A 233 -18.66 3.77 -4.94
N ILE A 234 -18.94 2.90 -5.91
CA ILE A 234 -18.67 3.22 -7.32
C ILE A 234 -19.49 4.41 -7.85
N ALA A 235 -20.65 4.71 -7.23
CA ALA A 235 -21.50 5.84 -7.62
C ALA A 235 -20.89 7.20 -7.27
N ASP A 236 -20.02 7.28 -6.26
CA ASP A 236 -19.37 8.50 -5.80
C ASP A 236 -17.99 8.73 -6.46
N ALA A 237 -17.53 7.80 -7.31
CA ALA A 237 -16.20 7.86 -7.91
C ALA A 237 -16.05 9.05 -8.86
N THR A 238 -14.87 9.69 -8.81
CA THR A 238 -14.47 10.81 -9.70
C THR A 238 -15.40 12.02 -9.56
N ASP A 239 -15.98 12.22 -8.38
CA ASP A 239 -16.84 13.37 -8.15
C ASP A 239 -16.03 14.66 -7.90
N THR A 240 -16.76 15.78 -7.80
CA THR A 240 -16.12 17.10 -7.63
C THR A 240 -15.37 17.24 -6.32
N ALA A 241 -15.78 16.55 -5.25
CA ALA A 241 -15.09 16.61 -3.97
C ALA A 241 -13.76 15.84 -4.00
N GLN A 242 -13.72 14.66 -4.62
CA GLN A 242 -12.50 13.89 -4.83
C GLN A 242 -11.48 14.69 -5.65
N ILE A 243 -11.92 15.32 -6.76
CA ILE A 243 -11.02 16.07 -7.64
C ILE A 243 -10.55 17.38 -6.99
N GLU A 244 -11.40 18.10 -6.27
CA GLU A 244 -11.03 19.31 -5.53
C GLU A 244 -9.95 19.01 -4.48
N GLU A 245 -10.11 17.93 -3.72
CA GLU A 245 -9.09 17.48 -2.78
C GLU A 245 -7.78 17.14 -3.49
N LEU A 246 -7.83 16.39 -4.60
CA LEU A 246 -6.65 16.02 -5.36
C LEU A 246 -5.87 17.24 -5.90
N ILE A 247 -6.56 18.30 -6.33
CA ILE A 247 -5.94 19.57 -6.72
C ILE A 247 -5.15 20.15 -5.53
N THR A 248 -5.80 20.22 -4.36
CA THR A 248 -5.16 20.71 -3.13
C THR A 248 -3.92 19.88 -2.76
N LEU A 249 -4.01 18.55 -2.86
CA LEU A 249 -2.87 17.65 -2.59
C LEU A 249 -1.71 17.90 -3.56
N GLY A 250 -2.00 18.18 -4.81
CA GLY A 250 -1.00 18.55 -5.81
C GLY A 250 -0.27 19.87 -5.49
N GLU A 251 -0.98 20.87 -4.97
CA GLU A 251 -0.38 22.13 -4.51
C GLU A 251 0.50 21.91 -3.29
N LEU A 252 0.04 21.13 -2.32
CA LEU A 252 0.80 20.79 -1.10
C LEU A 252 2.04 19.95 -1.41
N THR A 253 2.00 19.14 -2.45
CA THR A 253 3.16 18.35 -2.92
C THR A 253 4.32 19.27 -3.30
N LYS A 254 4.09 20.36 -4.04
CA LYS A 254 5.15 21.33 -4.37
C LYS A 254 5.76 21.96 -3.14
N ARG A 255 4.92 22.38 -2.18
CA ARG A 255 5.38 22.96 -0.91
C ARG A 255 6.27 21.99 -0.12
N ALA A 256 5.90 20.71 -0.09
CA ALA A 256 6.70 19.68 0.56
C ALA A 256 8.06 19.50 -0.13
N TRP A 257 8.07 19.45 -1.46
CA TRP A 257 9.29 19.34 -2.23
C TRP A 257 10.20 20.56 -2.11
N GLU A 258 9.68 21.77 -1.92
CA GLU A 258 10.47 22.97 -1.64
C GLU A 258 11.26 22.87 -0.33
N LYS A 259 10.79 22.04 0.60
CA LYS A 259 11.46 21.72 1.87
C LYS A 259 12.20 20.37 1.87
N ASP A 260 12.39 19.76 0.70
CA ASP A 260 13.02 18.44 0.53
C ASP A 260 12.33 17.29 1.28
N VAL A 261 11.01 17.38 1.46
CA VAL A 261 10.19 16.33 2.09
C VAL A 261 9.60 15.44 1.01
N GLN A 262 9.82 14.14 1.13
CA GLN A 262 9.24 13.11 0.26
C GLN A 262 7.73 13.01 0.46
N VAL A 263 6.99 12.83 -0.65
CA VAL A 263 5.52 12.77 -0.66
C VAL A 263 5.05 11.62 -1.51
N MET A 264 4.03 10.92 -1.05
CA MET A 264 3.12 10.10 -1.86
C MET A 264 1.69 10.60 -1.66
N ILE A 265 0.83 10.34 -2.62
CA ILE A 265 -0.57 10.76 -2.60
C ILE A 265 -1.44 9.54 -2.34
N GLU A 266 -2.41 9.64 -1.44
CA GLU A 266 -3.46 8.62 -1.31
C GLU A 266 -4.54 8.83 -2.37
N GLY A 267 -5.17 7.74 -2.76
CA GLY A 267 -6.12 7.75 -3.85
C GLY A 267 -7.26 6.76 -3.71
N PRO A 268 -8.10 6.65 -4.74
CA PRO A 268 -9.45 6.15 -4.63
C PRO A 268 -9.56 4.73 -4.09
N GLY A 269 -10.67 4.50 -3.33
CA GLY A 269 -11.10 3.20 -2.88
C GLY A 269 -12.04 2.53 -3.88
N HIS A 270 -13.34 2.83 -3.83
CA HIS A 270 -14.33 2.25 -4.76
C HIS A 270 -14.36 3.02 -6.08
N MET A 271 -14.20 2.32 -7.21
CA MET A 271 -14.18 2.97 -8.51
C MET A 271 -14.57 2.01 -9.63
N PRO A 272 -15.47 2.39 -10.56
CA PRO A 272 -15.77 1.57 -11.71
C PRO A 272 -14.52 1.38 -12.57
N LEU A 273 -14.35 0.18 -13.11
CA LEU A 273 -13.15 -0.27 -13.83
C LEU A 273 -12.71 0.68 -14.95
N ASN A 274 -13.67 1.26 -15.67
CA ASN A 274 -13.42 2.17 -16.78
C ASN A 274 -12.93 3.57 -16.37
N GLN A 275 -12.96 3.92 -15.07
CA GLN A 275 -12.49 5.22 -14.58
C GLN A 275 -11.08 5.15 -13.97
N ILE A 276 -10.56 3.97 -13.69
CA ILE A 276 -9.30 3.79 -12.96
C ILE A 276 -8.13 4.44 -13.70
N ALA A 277 -7.91 4.09 -14.96
CA ALA A 277 -6.78 4.63 -15.74
C ALA A 277 -6.82 6.16 -15.82
N ALA A 278 -7.99 6.76 -16.07
CA ALA A 278 -8.14 8.20 -16.11
C ALA A 278 -7.79 8.87 -14.78
N ASN A 279 -8.18 8.26 -13.65
CA ASN A 279 -7.82 8.77 -12.32
C ASN A 279 -6.31 8.72 -12.06
N MET A 280 -5.62 7.67 -12.53
CA MET A 280 -4.15 7.59 -12.44
C MET A 280 -3.48 8.71 -13.25
N GLU A 281 -3.96 9.00 -14.47
CA GLU A 281 -3.43 10.09 -15.31
C GLU A 281 -3.69 11.47 -14.71
N ILE A 282 -4.89 11.70 -14.17
CA ILE A 282 -5.26 12.95 -13.48
C ILE A 282 -4.31 13.18 -12.30
N GLN A 283 -4.10 12.17 -11.46
CA GLN A 283 -3.19 12.28 -10.31
C GLN A 283 -1.77 12.61 -10.76
N LYS A 284 -1.22 11.89 -11.73
CA LYS A 284 0.13 12.16 -12.24
C LYS A 284 0.29 13.59 -12.73
N THR A 285 -0.73 14.11 -13.40
CA THR A 285 -0.72 15.49 -13.92
C THR A 285 -0.82 16.49 -12.77
N LEU A 286 -1.81 16.36 -11.90
CA LEU A 286 -2.07 17.32 -10.82
C LEU A 286 -1.03 17.26 -9.71
N CYS A 287 -0.50 16.06 -9.42
CA CYS A 287 0.49 15.83 -8.35
C CYS A 287 1.92 15.64 -8.90
N HIS A 288 2.20 16.12 -10.12
CA HIS A 288 3.54 16.28 -10.71
C HIS A 288 4.36 14.97 -10.78
N GLY A 289 3.70 13.82 -10.88
CA GLY A 289 4.35 12.51 -10.94
C GLY A 289 4.70 11.90 -9.58
N ALA A 290 4.30 12.49 -8.47
CA ALA A 290 4.45 11.89 -7.14
C ALA A 290 3.85 10.48 -7.10
N PRO A 291 4.43 9.53 -6.33
CA PRO A 291 3.90 8.18 -6.20
C PRO A 291 2.45 8.17 -5.74
N PHE A 292 1.64 7.28 -6.31
CA PHE A 292 0.22 7.14 -5.98
C PHE A 292 -0.01 5.87 -5.18
N TYR A 293 -0.59 6.02 -4.00
CA TYR A 293 -0.97 4.97 -3.07
C TYR A 293 -2.49 4.83 -3.07
N VAL A 294 -3.02 3.69 -3.53
CA VAL A 294 -4.46 3.51 -3.74
C VAL A 294 -5.03 2.38 -2.88
N LEU A 295 -6.29 2.54 -2.46
CA LEU A 295 -7.03 1.53 -1.71
C LEU A 295 -7.81 0.63 -2.69
N GLY A 296 -7.16 -0.40 -3.19
CA GLY A 296 -7.73 -1.25 -4.21
C GLY A 296 -7.31 -0.79 -5.60
N PRO A 297 -8.19 -0.16 -6.43
CA PRO A 297 -9.61 0.17 -6.20
C PRO A 297 -10.56 -1.04 -6.25
N LEU A 298 -11.62 -0.99 -5.45
CA LEU A 298 -12.70 -1.98 -5.48
C LEU A 298 -13.65 -1.67 -6.65
N VAL A 299 -13.75 -2.59 -7.60
CA VAL A 299 -14.42 -2.34 -8.89
C VAL A 299 -15.93 -2.58 -8.87
N THR A 300 -16.47 -3.10 -7.76
CA THR A 300 -17.90 -3.32 -7.54
C THR A 300 -18.22 -3.34 -6.05
N ASP A 301 -19.43 -2.93 -5.67
CA ASP A 301 -19.87 -2.82 -4.28
C ASP A 301 -20.69 -4.04 -3.79
N ILE A 302 -20.92 -5.05 -4.65
CA ILE A 302 -21.83 -6.17 -4.37
C ILE A 302 -21.13 -7.45 -3.91
N ALA A 303 -19.87 -7.37 -3.54
CA ALA A 303 -19.05 -8.54 -3.22
C ALA A 303 -18.51 -8.59 -1.77
N PRO A 304 -19.30 -8.30 -0.72
CA PRO A 304 -18.84 -8.44 0.67
C PRO A 304 -18.32 -9.87 0.92
N GLY A 305 -17.15 -9.99 1.57
CA GLY A 305 -16.45 -11.26 1.75
C GLY A 305 -15.48 -11.62 0.61
N TYR A 306 -15.54 -10.89 -0.49
CA TYR A 306 -14.67 -11.05 -1.67
C TYR A 306 -13.99 -9.74 -2.09
N ASP A 307 -13.95 -8.74 -1.20
CA ASP A 307 -13.39 -7.43 -1.50
C ASP A 307 -11.91 -7.48 -1.89
N HIS A 308 -11.15 -8.45 -1.38
CA HIS A 308 -9.78 -8.73 -1.81
C HIS A 308 -9.68 -9.09 -3.31
N ILE A 309 -10.69 -9.75 -3.88
CA ILE A 309 -10.75 -10.07 -5.32
C ILE A 309 -11.09 -8.82 -6.12
N THR A 310 -12.11 -8.05 -5.71
CA THR A 310 -12.49 -6.82 -6.40
C THR A 310 -11.38 -5.78 -6.38
N SER A 311 -10.66 -5.70 -5.25
CA SER A 311 -9.45 -4.89 -5.06
C SER A 311 -8.29 -5.36 -5.95
N ALA A 312 -8.06 -6.67 -6.08
CA ALA A 312 -7.01 -7.19 -6.94
C ALA A 312 -7.25 -6.86 -8.42
N ILE A 313 -8.50 -6.93 -8.88
CA ILE A 313 -8.87 -6.54 -10.26
C ILE A 313 -8.55 -5.07 -10.50
N GLY A 314 -9.05 -4.19 -9.64
CA GLY A 314 -8.82 -2.75 -9.78
C GLY A 314 -7.38 -2.35 -9.52
N GLY A 315 -6.74 -2.99 -8.55
CA GLY A 315 -5.33 -2.76 -8.20
C GLY A 315 -4.36 -3.10 -9.34
N ALA A 316 -4.61 -4.18 -10.07
CA ALA A 316 -3.80 -4.53 -11.24
C ALA A 316 -3.91 -3.44 -12.33
N ILE A 317 -5.12 -2.93 -12.59
CA ILE A 317 -5.34 -1.86 -13.56
C ILE A 317 -4.71 -0.55 -13.08
N ALA A 318 -4.90 -0.20 -11.81
CA ALA A 318 -4.32 1.00 -11.23
C ALA A 318 -2.79 0.98 -11.29
N ALA A 319 -2.16 -0.13 -10.88
CA ALA A 319 -0.72 -0.28 -10.90
C ALA A 319 -0.14 -0.26 -12.33
N TYR A 320 -0.80 -0.92 -13.28
CA TYR A 320 -0.44 -0.83 -14.70
C TYR A 320 -0.55 0.60 -15.22
N SER A 321 -1.57 1.34 -14.80
CA SER A 321 -1.81 2.72 -15.22
C SER A 321 -1.01 3.76 -14.44
N GLY A 322 -0.23 3.35 -13.41
CA GLY A 322 0.74 4.21 -12.74
C GLY A 322 0.65 4.33 -11.23
N ALA A 323 -0.24 3.65 -10.54
CA ALA A 323 -0.13 3.53 -9.09
C ALA A 323 1.15 2.76 -8.74
N ALA A 324 1.83 3.19 -7.68
CA ALA A 324 3.10 2.60 -7.25
C ALA A 324 2.97 1.79 -5.95
N PHE A 325 1.86 1.97 -5.24
CA PHE A 325 1.63 1.40 -3.93
C PHE A 325 0.17 0.99 -3.78
N LEU A 326 -0.06 -0.28 -3.45
CA LEU A 326 -1.40 -0.83 -3.27
C LEU A 326 -1.65 -1.07 -1.79
N CYS A 327 -2.70 -0.47 -1.25
CA CYS A 327 -3.25 -0.90 0.02
C CYS A 327 -3.95 -2.24 -0.19
N TYR A 328 -3.55 -3.25 0.57
CA TYR A 328 -4.22 -4.54 0.51
C TYR A 328 -5.65 -4.42 1.04
N VAL A 329 -6.50 -5.32 0.60
CA VAL A 329 -7.87 -5.46 1.10
C VAL A 329 -8.08 -6.93 1.45
N THR A 330 -8.74 -7.21 2.58
CA THR A 330 -8.99 -8.57 3.06
C THR A 330 -10.41 -9.04 2.73
N PRO A 331 -10.69 -10.36 2.79
CA PRO A 331 -12.06 -10.86 2.72
C PRO A 331 -12.99 -10.30 3.82
N ALA A 332 -12.40 -9.84 4.94
CA ALA A 332 -13.14 -9.30 6.08
C ALA A 332 -13.52 -7.82 5.94
N GLU A 333 -13.07 -7.15 4.86
CA GLU A 333 -13.32 -5.72 4.65
C GLU A 333 -14.80 -5.39 4.74
N HIS A 334 -15.13 -4.28 5.39
CA HIS A 334 -16.51 -3.83 5.67
C HIS A 334 -17.35 -4.78 6.56
N LEU A 335 -16.82 -5.93 6.99
CA LEU A 335 -17.56 -6.93 7.77
C LEU A 335 -17.06 -7.07 9.22
N ARG A 336 -15.75 -7.14 9.42
CA ARG A 336 -15.11 -7.29 10.74
C ARG A 336 -13.62 -6.97 10.70
N LEU A 337 -12.98 -6.90 11.86
CA LEU A 337 -11.51 -6.85 11.93
C LEU A 337 -10.92 -8.16 11.38
N PRO A 338 -9.94 -8.12 10.46
CA PRO A 338 -9.37 -9.32 9.86
C PRO A 338 -8.53 -10.11 10.88
N ASN A 339 -8.62 -11.43 10.82
CA ASN A 339 -7.69 -12.35 11.48
C ASN A 339 -6.47 -12.65 10.59
N ALA A 340 -5.51 -13.45 11.08
CA ALA A 340 -4.30 -13.78 10.34
C ALA A 340 -4.56 -14.47 8.99
N ALA A 341 -5.58 -15.31 8.89
CA ALA A 341 -5.95 -15.98 7.63
C ALA A 341 -6.51 -14.97 6.60
N ASP A 342 -7.36 -14.04 7.04
CA ASP A 342 -7.87 -12.97 6.17
C ASP A 342 -6.73 -12.07 5.67
N VAL A 343 -5.78 -11.75 6.55
CA VAL A 343 -4.58 -10.97 6.20
C VAL A 343 -3.77 -11.67 5.12
N LYS A 344 -3.53 -12.98 5.28
CA LYS A 344 -2.83 -13.80 4.28
C LYS A 344 -3.51 -13.76 2.91
N GLU A 345 -4.83 -13.99 2.87
CA GLU A 345 -5.60 -13.94 1.61
C GLU A 345 -5.52 -12.55 0.96
N GLY A 346 -5.63 -11.49 1.74
CA GLY A 346 -5.52 -10.11 1.23
C GLY A 346 -4.14 -9.80 0.66
N ILE A 347 -3.07 -10.21 1.34
CA ILE A 347 -1.68 -10.03 0.87
C ILE A 347 -1.48 -10.74 -0.47
N ILE A 348 -1.89 -12.00 -0.57
CA ILE A 348 -1.73 -12.78 -1.81
C ILE A 348 -2.51 -12.14 -2.95
N ALA A 349 -3.74 -11.70 -2.72
CA ALA A 349 -4.55 -11.02 -3.73
C ALA A 349 -3.87 -9.73 -4.23
N ALA A 350 -3.36 -8.89 -3.31
CA ALA A 350 -2.65 -7.66 -3.65
C ALA A 350 -1.32 -7.93 -4.39
N LYS A 351 -0.56 -8.96 -3.98
CA LYS A 351 0.69 -9.36 -4.66
C LYS A 351 0.44 -9.89 -6.08
N ILE A 352 -0.63 -10.66 -6.29
CA ILE A 352 -1.01 -11.11 -7.63
C ILE A 352 -1.33 -9.89 -8.52
N ALA A 353 -2.07 -8.91 -8.00
CA ALA A 353 -2.39 -7.68 -8.71
C ALA A 353 -1.13 -6.88 -9.07
N ALA A 354 -0.25 -6.67 -8.10
CA ALA A 354 1.02 -5.96 -8.27
C ALA A 354 1.91 -6.65 -9.32
N HIS A 355 2.11 -7.96 -9.20
CA HIS A 355 2.94 -8.74 -10.11
C HIS A 355 2.39 -8.76 -11.55
N ALA A 356 1.09 -8.92 -11.72
CA ALA A 356 0.44 -8.84 -13.03
C ALA A 356 0.67 -7.49 -13.72
N ALA A 357 0.59 -6.39 -12.95
CA ALA A 357 0.91 -5.07 -13.44
C ALA A 357 2.39 -4.89 -13.77
N ASP A 358 3.29 -5.42 -12.93
CA ASP A 358 4.73 -5.31 -13.12
C ASP A 358 5.21 -6.04 -14.38
N ILE A 359 4.63 -7.22 -14.69
CA ILE A 359 4.85 -7.89 -15.98
C ILE A 359 4.43 -6.99 -17.13
N ALA A 360 3.24 -6.40 -17.06
CA ALA A 360 2.69 -5.57 -18.12
C ALA A 360 3.47 -4.26 -18.32
N LYS A 361 4.05 -3.71 -17.25
CA LYS A 361 4.96 -2.54 -17.28
C LYS A 361 6.36 -2.87 -17.78
N GLY A 362 6.74 -4.15 -17.86
CA GLY A 362 8.09 -4.59 -18.19
C GLY A 362 9.10 -4.34 -17.09
N VAL A 363 8.68 -4.42 -15.82
CA VAL A 363 9.60 -4.29 -14.68
C VAL A 363 10.62 -5.43 -14.70
N PRO A 364 11.93 -5.14 -14.54
CA PRO A 364 12.97 -6.17 -14.57
C PRO A 364 12.70 -7.32 -13.58
N GLY A 365 12.88 -8.56 -14.05
CA GLY A 365 12.69 -9.77 -13.23
C GLY A 365 11.25 -10.28 -13.13
N ALA A 366 10.23 -9.46 -13.40
CA ALA A 366 8.84 -9.88 -13.26
C ALA A 366 8.48 -11.03 -14.20
N ALA A 367 8.71 -10.89 -15.48
CA ALA A 367 8.42 -11.93 -16.47
C ALA A 367 9.30 -13.18 -16.31
N GLU A 368 10.52 -13.03 -15.83
CA GLU A 368 11.43 -14.17 -15.57
C GLU A 368 10.89 -15.12 -14.50
N TRP A 369 10.19 -14.60 -13.50
CA TRP A 369 9.56 -15.43 -12.48
C TRP A 369 8.49 -16.34 -13.08
N ASP A 370 7.60 -15.78 -13.91
CA ASP A 370 6.58 -16.55 -14.64
C ASP A 370 7.19 -17.53 -15.64
N TYR A 371 8.29 -17.16 -16.32
CA TYR A 371 9.00 -18.05 -17.21
C TYR A 371 9.54 -19.28 -16.46
N LYS A 372 10.20 -19.11 -15.31
CA LYS A 372 10.67 -20.20 -14.45
C LYS A 372 9.53 -21.10 -13.98
N MET A 373 8.40 -20.53 -13.57
CA MET A 373 7.21 -21.27 -13.22
C MET A 373 6.70 -22.10 -14.41
N SER A 374 6.69 -21.53 -15.61
CA SER A 374 6.24 -22.20 -16.82
C SER A 374 7.18 -23.36 -17.21
N GLU A 375 8.49 -23.21 -17.04
CA GLU A 375 9.46 -24.29 -17.22
C GLU A 375 9.23 -25.44 -16.22
N ALA A 376 9.03 -25.12 -14.95
CA ALA A 376 8.72 -26.11 -13.92
C ALA A 376 7.39 -26.86 -14.25
N ARG A 377 6.36 -26.13 -14.71
CA ARG A 377 5.09 -26.71 -15.17
C ARG A 377 5.27 -27.62 -16.38
N LYS A 378 6.12 -27.25 -17.36
CA LYS A 378 6.43 -28.07 -18.52
C LYS A 378 7.06 -29.39 -18.12
N ARG A 379 7.98 -29.38 -17.15
CA ARG A 379 8.63 -30.58 -16.62
C ARG A 379 7.78 -31.38 -15.64
N LEU A 380 6.61 -30.84 -15.24
CA LEU A 380 5.76 -31.40 -14.16
C LEU A 380 6.51 -31.51 -12.83
N ASP A 381 7.44 -30.58 -12.58
CA ASP A 381 8.24 -30.48 -11.37
C ASP A 381 7.46 -29.75 -10.28
N TRP A 382 6.66 -30.53 -9.53
CA TRP A 382 5.77 -29.99 -8.51
C TRP A 382 6.49 -29.28 -7.37
N GLU A 383 7.65 -29.79 -6.98
CA GLU A 383 8.42 -29.16 -5.90
C GLU A 383 8.96 -27.78 -6.31
N GLU A 384 9.43 -27.66 -7.55
CA GLU A 384 9.89 -26.37 -8.06
C GLU A 384 8.69 -25.41 -8.27
N MET A 385 7.55 -25.91 -8.76
CA MET A 385 6.31 -25.09 -8.85
C MET A 385 5.89 -24.55 -7.49
N PHE A 386 5.98 -25.36 -6.41
CA PHE A 386 5.65 -24.89 -5.07
C PHE A 386 6.62 -23.83 -4.56
N LYS A 387 7.93 -23.98 -4.79
CA LYS A 387 8.94 -22.98 -4.39
C LYS A 387 8.74 -21.64 -5.10
N LEU A 388 8.32 -21.68 -6.36
CA LEU A 388 8.04 -20.49 -7.16
C LEU A 388 6.66 -19.88 -6.92
N SER A 389 5.78 -20.55 -6.16
CA SER A 389 4.43 -20.06 -5.87
C SER A 389 4.44 -18.91 -4.87
N MET A 390 3.54 -17.94 -5.04
CA MET A 390 3.31 -16.87 -4.05
C MET A 390 2.74 -17.40 -2.72
N ASP A 391 1.99 -18.52 -2.74
CA ASP A 391 1.52 -19.24 -1.57
C ASP A 391 1.81 -20.74 -1.70
N PRO A 392 3.03 -21.16 -1.37
CA PRO A 392 3.46 -22.54 -1.47
C PRO A 392 2.68 -23.49 -0.53
N GLU A 393 2.25 -23.00 0.62
CA GLU A 393 1.50 -23.80 1.59
C GLU A 393 0.11 -24.16 1.06
N LYS A 394 -0.63 -23.19 0.54
CA LYS A 394 -1.95 -23.42 -0.07
C LYS A 394 -1.84 -24.33 -1.28
N ALA A 395 -0.86 -24.12 -2.14
CA ALA A 395 -0.63 -24.95 -3.31
C ALA A 395 -0.33 -26.42 -2.93
N ARG A 396 0.55 -26.66 -1.95
CA ARG A 396 0.85 -28.00 -1.43
C ARG A 396 -0.37 -28.67 -0.80
N ARG A 397 -1.11 -27.93 0.03
CA ARG A 397 -2.32 -28.42 0.68
C ARG A 397 -3.36 -28.89 -0.35
N TYR A 398 -3.68 -28.06 -1.34
CA TYR A 398 -4.67 -28.38 -2.38
C TYR A 398 -4.26 -29.61 -3.19
N ARG A 399 -2.97 -29.75 -3.52
CA ARG A 399 -2.50 -30.96 -4.18
C ARG A 399 -2.60 -32.19 -3.28
N ALA A 400 -2.31 -32.07 -1.98
CA ALA A 400 -2.36 -33.16 -1.03
C ALA A 400 -3.80 -33.64 -0.76
N GLU A 401 -4.79 -32.75 -0.81
CA GLU A 401 -6.21 -33.07 -0.61
C GLU A 401 -6.80 -33.97 -1.70
N ALA A 402 -6.22 -33.94 -2.92
CA ALA A 402 -6.69 -34.74 -4.06
C ALA A 402 -5.49 -35.33 -4.84
N LYS A 403 -4.72 -36.19 -4.18
CA LYS A 403 -3.58 -36.88 -4.81
C LYS A 403 -4.03 -37.74 -6.00
N PRO A 404 -3.39 -37.62 -7.18
CA PRO A 404 -3.60 -38.53 -8.28
C PRO A 404 -2.95 -39.90 -8.00
N GLU A 405 -3.37 -40.94 -8.68
CA GLU A 405 -2.75 -42.26 -8.62
C GLU A 405 -1.31 -42.24 -9.11
N LYS A 406 -1.02 -41.42 -10.15
CA LYS A 406 0.31 -41.19 -10.68
C LYS A 406 0.76 -39.79 -10.24
N GLU A 407 1.89 -39.70 -9.53
CA GLU A 407 2.38 -38.45 -8.93
C GLU A 407 2.84 -37.38 -9.94
N ASP A 408 3.06 -37.76 -11.20
CA ASP A 408 3.53 -36.90 -12.27
C ASP A 408 2.46 -35.98 -12.88
N THR A 409 1.16 -36.23 -12.61
CA THR A 409 0.04 -35.41 -13.10
C THR A 409 -0.83 -34.87 -11.96
N CYS A 410 -1.81 -34.02 -12.25
CA CYS A 410 -2.84 -33.65 -11.29
C CYS A 410 -4.08 -34.57 -11.45
N SER A 411 -4.88 -34.67 -10.39
CA SER A 411 -6.11 -35.47 -10.40
C SER A 411 -7.19 -34.95 -11.36
N MET A 412 -7.08 -33.71 -11.85
CA MET A 412 -8.01 -33.13 -12.82
C MET A 412 -7.91 -33.79 -14.20
N CYS A 413 -6.68 -34.01 -14.70
CA CYS A 413 -6.44 -34.54 -16.05
C CYS A 413 -6.02 -36.00 -16.05
N GLY A 414 -5.26 -36.49 -15.05
CA GLY A 414 -4.73 -37.85 -15.01
C GLY A 414 -3.98 -38.20 -16.31
N ASN A 415 -4.40 -39.34 -16.94
CA ASN A 415 -3.82 -39.79 -18.20
C ASN A 415 -4.10 -38.84 -19.40
N PHE A 416 -5.08 -37.94 -19.29
CA PHE A 416 -5.37 -36.92 -20.31
C PHE A 416 -4.51 -35.66 -20.19
N CYS A 417 -3.49 -35.66 -19.35
CA CYS A 417 -2.63 -34.47 -19.15
C CYS A 417 -1.98 -34.04 -20.47
N ALA A 418 -2.42 -32.89 -20.99
CA ALA A 418 -1.94 -32.37 -22.26
C ALA A 418 -0.42 -32.12 -22.23
N VAL A 419 0.09 -31.53 -21.14
CA VAL A 419 1.54 -31.26 -21.01
C VAL A 419 2.35 -32.56 -21.07
N LYS A 420 1.98 -33.57 -20.27
CA LYS A 420 2.66 -34.85 -20.23
C LYS A 420 2.65 -35.54 -21.61
N ASN A 421 1.45 -35.65 -22.19
CA ASN A 421 1.28 -36.37 -23.45
C ASN A 421 1.99 -35.67 -24.63
N THR A 422 1.91 -34.32 -24.66
CA THR A 422 2.61 -33.55 -25.69
C THR A 422 4.15 -33.69 -25.56
N ASN A 423 4.68 -33.61 -24.35
CA ASN A 423 6.13 -33.81 -24.13
C ASN A 423 6.56 -35.19 -24.64
N ARG A 424 5.85 -36.25 -24.26
CA ARG A 424 6.15 -37.63 -24.71
C ARG A 424 6.11 -37.79 -26.23
N ILE A 425 5.10 -37.22 -26.88
CA ILE A 425 4.97 -37.25 -28.36
C ILE A 425 6.12 -36.52 -29.02
N LEU A 426 6.54 -35.36 -28.50
CA LEU A 426 7.67 -34.61 -29.04
C LEU A 426 9.00 -35.30 -28.82
N ASP A 427 9.11 -36.14 -27.79
CA ASP A 427 10.25 -37.01 -27.53
C ASP A 427 10.23 -38.31 -28.36
N GLY A 428 9.22 -38.48 -29.23
CA GLY A 428 9.11 -39.63 -30.16
C GLY A 428 8.40 -40.85 -29.57
N GLU A 429 7.73 -40.69 -28.39
CA GLU A 429 6.97 -41.78 -27.77
C GLU A 429 5.58 -41.93 -28.40
N ILE A 430 5.10 -43.16 -28.47
CA ILE A 430 3.70 -43.46 -28.79
C ILE A 430 2.90 -43.36 -27.48
N VAL A 431 1.95 -42.42 -27.43
CA VAL A 431 1.10 -42.21 -26.24
C VAL A 431 -0.25 -42.93 -26.45
N THR A 432 -0.57 -43.87 -25.55
CA THR A 432 -1.88 -44.44 -25.42
C THR A 432 -2.55 -43.87 -24.17
N ILE A 433 -3.76 -43.27 -24.34
CA ILE A 433 -4.49 -42.59 -23.24
C ILE A 433 -5.18 -43.64 -22.36
N PHE A 434 -5.39 -44.86 -22.90
CA PHE A 434 -6.13 -45.92 -22.26
C PHE A 434 -5.24 -47.06 -21.74
N ASP A 435 -4.02 -46.77 -21.35
CA ASP A 435 -3.16 -47.76 -20.69
C ASP A 435 -3.79 -48.19 -19.35
N GLU A 436 -3.99 -49.48 -19.18
CA GLU A 436 -4.53 -50.15 -17.98
C GLU A 436 -3.63 -50.00 -16.74
#